data_dc629f1bc73ba815beb8130675a633b8
#
_entry.id   dc629f1bc73ba815beb8130675a633b8
#
_cell.length_a   1.000
_cell.length_b   1.000
_cell.length_c   1.000
_cell.angle_alpha   90.00
_cell.angle_beta   90.00
_cell.angle_gamma   90.00
#
_symmetry.space_group_name_H-M   'P 1'
#
loop_
_entity.id
_entity.type
_entity.pdbx_description
1 polymer ?
#
loop_
_entity_poly.entity_id
_entity_poly.type
_entity_poly.pdbx_seq_one_letter_code
_entity_poly.pdbx_strand_id
1 'polypeptide(L)'
;MQSPAATIQAAFESLSPASVPALSILYAEDARFTDPFNDVQGRARIAAIFNHMFTQVAEPQFTVTRVIASESDIFMRWDFHFLMGQKPGHIHGSTHFELNSAGLITLHRDYWDAAQELYEKIPALGSLLRFIRRKLAVH
;
A
#
# COMPACT_ATOMS: atom_id res chain seq x y z
N MET A 1 26.12 -2.91 -3.59
CA MET A 1 24.84 -3.20 -4.28
C MET A 1 23.71 -3.11 -3.28
N GLN A 2 22.67 -2.38 -3.61
CA GLN A 2 21.52 -2.19 -2.72
C GLN A 2 20.67 -3.46 -2.69
N SER A 3 20.16 -3.85 -1.50
CA SER A 3 19.27 -5.00 -1.38
C SER A 3 17.92 -4.74 -2.07
N PRO A 4 17.19 -5.79 -2.50
CA PRO A 4 15.84 -5.60 -3.02
C PRO A 4 14.92 -4.85 -2.05
N ALA A 5 15.00 -5.15 -0.75
CA ALA A 5 14.18 -4.47 0.25
C ALA A 5 14.48 -2.97 0.30
N ALA A 6 15.76 -2.58 0.27
CA ALA A 6 16.15 -1.17 0.28
C ALA A 6 15.71 -0.46 -1.01
N THR A 7 15.80 -1.11 -2.15
CA THR A 7 15.36 -0.55 -3.43
C THR A 7 13.85 -0.32 -3.44
N ILE A 8 13.07 -1.29 -2.96
CA ILE A 8 11.61 -1.20 -2.90
C ILE A 8 11.19 -0.10 -1.92
N GLN A 9 11.81 -0.06 -0.73
CA GLN A 9 11.53 0.99 0.25
C GLN A 9 11.76 2.38 -0.33
N ALA A 10 12.91 2.60 -0.96
CA ALA A 10 13.24 3.89 -1.55
C ALA A 10 12.24 4.29 -2.63
N ALA A 11 11.80 3.32 -3.45
CA ALA A 11 10.84 3.59 -4.51
C ALA A 11 9.47 4.04 -3.96
N PHE A 12 9.01 3.43 -2.87
CA PHE A 12 7.75 3.83 -2.25
C PHE A 12 7.87 5.15 -1.50
N GLU A 13 8.98 5.38 -0.81
CA GLU A 13 9.16 6.62 -0.05
C GLU A 13 9.36 7.84 -0.95
N SER A 14 9.80 7.63 -2.19
CA SER A 14 9.99 8.70 -3.18
C SER A 14 8.94 8.71 -4.29
N LEU A 15 7.84 7.98 -4.11
CA LEU A 15 6.84 7.80 -5.15
C LEU A 15 6.20 9.12 -5.57
N SER A 16 6.15 9.34 -6.88
CA SER A 16 5.53 10.50 -7.53
C SER A 16 4.88 10.03 -8.83
N PRO A 17 4.02 10.85 -9.47
CA PRO A 17 3.48 10.47 -10.77
C PRO A 17 4.57 10.16 -11.80
N ALA A 18 5.66 10.92 -11.79
CA ALA A 18 6.77 10.73 -12.73
C ALA A 18 7.56 9.45 -12.45
N SER A 19 7.55 8.93 -11.21
CA SER A 19 8.33 7.74 -10.84
C SER A 19 7.55 6.43 -10.95
N VAL A 20 6.25 6.46 -11.29
CA VAL A 20 5.47 5.23 -11.43
C VAL A 20 6.09 4.25 -12.45
N PRO A 21 6.57 4.68 -13.62
CA PRO A 21 7.25 3.74 -14.53
C PRO A 21 8.47 3.05 -13.91
N ALA A 22 9.29 3.77 -13.15
CA ALA A 22 10.44 3.20 -12.47
C ALA A 22 10.03 2.24 -11.36
N LEU A 23 8.94 2.52 -10.64
CA LEU A 23 8.38 1.59 -9.66
C LEU A 23 7.87 0.32 -10.35
N SER A 24 7.18 0.46 -11.47
CA SER A 24 6.54 -0.67 -12.15
C SER A 24 7.53 -1.73 -12.61
N ILE A 25 8.74 -1.36 -12.98
CA ILE A 25 9.76 -2.32 -13.44
C ILE A 25 10.34 -3.16 -12.29
N LEU A 26 10.04 -2.84 -11.03
CA LEU A 26 10.40 -3.68 -9.90
C LEU A 26 9.49 -4.90 -9.78
N TYR A 27 8.36 -4.90 -10.47
CA TYR A 27 7.40 -6.00 -10.49
C TYR A 27 7.67 -6.92 -11.68
N ALA A 28 7.45 -8.22 -11.47
CA ALA A 28 7.41 -9.17 -12.59
C ALA A 28 6.22 -8.82 -13.50
N GLU A 29 6.31 -9.23 -14.78
CA GLU A 29 5.24 -8.91 -15.74
C GLU A 29 3.86 -9.42 -15.34
N ASP A 30 3.82 -10.59 -14.67
CA ASP A 30 2.60 -11.25 -14.22
C ASP A 30 2.37 -11.10 -12.71
N ALA A 31 3.00 -10.13 -12.06
CA ALA A 31 2.87 -9.91 -10.62
C ALA A 31 1.41 -9.69 -10.21
N ARG A 32 1.09 -10.15 -9.02
CA ARG A 32 -0.24 -9.95 -8.42
C ARG A 32 -0.18 -8.85 -7.37
N PHE A 33 -1.20 -8.01 -7.38
CA PHE A 33 -1.39 -6.93 -6.41
C PHE A 33 -2.75 -7.07 -5.76
N THR A 34 -2.78 -7.10 -4.43
CA THR A 34 -4.01 -7.19 -3.64
C THR A 34 -3.98 -6.15 -2.54
N ASP A 35 -5.04 -5.36 -2.45
CA ASP A 35 -5.30 -4.47 -1.32
C ASP A 35 -6.79 -4.55 -0.97
N PRO A 36 -7.32 -3.76 0.01
CA PRO A 36 -8.73 -3.86 0.36
C PRO A 36 -9.71 -3.58 -0.78
N PHE A 37 -9.28 -2.92 -1.85
CA PHE A 37 -10.16 -2.53 -2.97
C PHE A 37 -9.82 -3.21 -4.29
N ASN A 38 -8.60 -3.75 -4.42
CA ASN A 38 -8.08 -4.23 -5.69
C ASN A 38 -7.53 -5.63 -5.56
N ASP A 39 -7.71 -6.43 -6.61
CA ASP A 39 -7.05 -7.71 -6.78
C ASP A 39 -6.82 -7.88 -8.27
N VAL A 40 -5.60 -7.53 -8.71
CA VAL A 40 -5.26 -7.50 -10.13
C VAL A 40 -3.98 -8.26 -10.39
N GLN A 41 -3.80 -8.65 -11.64
CA GLN A 41 -2.60 -9.32 -12.11
C GLN A 41 -2.04 -8.57 -13.32
N GLY A 42 -0.72 -8.36 -13.31
CA GLY A 42 -0.01 -7.72 -14.40
C GLY A 42 0.58 -6.38 -14.03
N ARG A 43 1.83 -6.19 -14.44
CA ARG A 43 2.60 -4.97 -14.17
C ARG A 43 1.86 -3.70 -14.62
N ALA A 44 1.24 -3.74 -15.81
CA ALA A 44 0.53 -2.58 -16.35
C ALA A 44 -0.67 -2.19 -15.49
N ARG A 45 -1.41 -3.18 -14.97
CA ARG A 45 -2.55 -2.93 -14.07
C ARG A 45 -2.11 -2.40 -12.72
N ILE A 46 -0.98 -2.86 -12.22
CA ILE A 46 -0.40 -2.36 -10.98
C ILE A 46 0.01 -0.89 -11.15
N ALA A 47 0.67 -0.56 -12.25
CA ALA A 47 1.01 0.84 -12.56
C ALA A 47 -0.24 1.72 -12.64
N ALA A 48 -1.33 1.20 -13.21
CA ALA A 48 -2.59 1.92 -13.31
C ALA A 48 -3.19 2.22 -11.91
N ILE A 49 -3.03 1.31 -10.94
CA ILE A 49 -3.49 1.54 -9.57
C ILE A 49 -2.75 2.73 -8.95
N PHE A 50 -1.43 2.78 -9.09
CA PHE A 50 -0.64 3.89 -8.54
C PHE A 50 -0.95 5.21 -9.25
N ASN A 51 -1.10 5.20 -10.58
CA ASN A 51 -1.50 6.38 -11.32
C ASN A 51 -2.88 6.90 -10.88
N HIS A 52 -3.82 5.99 -10.66
CA HIS A 52 -5.16 6.34 -10.18
C HIS A 52 -5.11 6.98 -8.79
N MET A 53 -4.26 6.49 -7.90
CA MET A 53 -4.09 7.04 -6.56
C MET A 53 -3.78 8.54 -6.61
N PHE A 54 -2.89 8.96 -7.53
CA PHE A 54 -2.53 10.37 -7.66
C PHE A 54 -3.68 11.25 -8.16
N THR A 55 -4.73 10.65 -8.74
CA THR A 55 -5.94 11.40 -9.11
C THR A 55 -6.93 11.52 -7.96
N GLN A 56 -6.80 10.69 -6.92
CA GLN A 56 -7.74 10.63 -5.80
C GLN A 56 -7.26 11.41 -4.58
N VAL A 57 -5.96 11.49 -4.37
CA VAL A 57 -5.40 12.17 -3.20
C VAL A 57 -4.27 13.10 -3.63
N ALA A 58 -4.03 14.14 -2.84
CA ALA A 58 -2.93 15.07 -3.03
C ALA A 58 -1.81 14.81 -2.02
N GLU A 59 -0.59 15.08 -2.43
CA GLU A 59 0.61 14.98 -1.60
C GLU A 59 0.74 13.62 -0.88
N PRO A 60 0.57 12.48 -1.60
CA PRO A 60 0.72 11.18 -0.95
C PRO A 60 2.18 10.95 -0.56
N GLN A 61 2.38 10.45 0.66
CA GLN A 61 3.71 10.16 1.19
C GLN A 61 3.68 8.87 2.00
N PHE A 62 4.47 7.88 1.58
CA PHE A 62 4.71 6.68 2.35
C PHE A 62 5.96 6.88 3.22
N THR A 63 5.86 6.47 4.48
CA THR A 63 6.99 6.38 5.39
C THR A 63 7.06 4.96 5.92
N VAL A 64 8.15 4.25 5.61
CA VAL A 64 8.36 2.88 6.05
C VAL A 64 8.95 2.91 7.45
N THR A 65 8.25 2.28 8.40
CA THR A 65 8.63 2.30 9.82
C THR A 65 9.34 1.01 10.26
N ARG A 66 9.20 -0.08 9.50
CA ARG A 66 9.82 -1.36 9.81
C ARG A 66 9.97 -2.19 8.54
N VAL A 67 11.10 -2.88 8.43
CA VAL A 67 11.36 -3.83 7.34
C VAL A 67 11.86 -5.13 7.93
N ILE A 68 11.25 -6.24 7.51
CA ILE A 68 11.69 -7.60 7.83
C ILE A 68 11.84 -8.31 6.49
N ALA A 69 13.03 -8.82 6.20
CA ALA A 69 13.30 -9.40 4.89
C ALA A 69 14.06 -10.72 5.01
N SER A 70 13.71 -11.64 4.14
CA SER A 70 14.46 -12.87 3.84
C SER A 70 14.81 -12.85 2.34
N GLU A 71 15.29 -13.97 1.80
CA GLU A 71 15.67 -14.03 0.37
C GLU A 71 14.50 -13.77 -0.56
N SER A 72 13.31 -14.27 -0.22
CA SER A 72 12.14 -14.24 -1.12
C SER A 72 10.94 -13.51 -0.54
N ASP A 73 11.00 -13.07 0.71
CA ASP A 73 9.88 -12.41 1.38
C ASP A 73 10.34 -11.12 2.05
N ILE A 74 9.53 -10.08 1.88
CA ILE A 74 9.75 -8.78 2.51
C ILE A 74 8.44 -8.35 3.14
N PHE A 75 8.50 -7.98 4.43
CA PHE A 75 7.39 -7.34 5.12
C PHE A 75 7.79 -5.92 5.48
N MET A 76 6.96 -4.96 5.11
CA MET A 76 7.16 -3.54 5.46
C MET A 76 5.94 -3.03 6.20
N ARG A 77 6.17 -2.38 7.34
CA ARG A 77 5.13 -1.60 8.01
C ARG A 77 5.31 -0.15 7.61
N TRP A 78 4.22 0.55 7.32
CA TRP A 78 4.27 1.90 6.80
C TRP A 78 3.13 2.76 7.31
N ASP A 79 3.36 4.06 7.28
CA ASP A 79 2.34 5.09 7.41
C ASP A 79 2.18 5.78 6.07
N PHE A 80 0.94 6.01 5.66
CA PHE A 80 0.60 6.70 4.43
C PHE A 80 -0.14 7.97 4.78
N HIS A 81 0.45 9.12 4.49
CA HIS A 81 -0.11 10.45 4.70
C HIS A 81 -0.53 11.05 3.37
N PHE A 82 -1.65 11.73 3.34
CA PHE A 82 -2.17 12.34 2.13
C PHE A 82 -3.16 13.43 2.46
N LEU A 83 -3.55 14.21 1.43
CA LEU A 83 -4.65 15.16 1.51
C LEU A 83 -5.79 14.69 0.63
N MET A 84 -7.00 14.71 1.16
CA MET A 84 -8.23 14.48 0.40
C MET A 84 -8.95 15.83 0.33
N GLY A 85 -8.77 16.53 -0.80
CA GLY A 85 -9.02 17.96 -0.84
C GLY A 85 -8.01 18.69 0.06
N GLN A 86 -8.49 19.41 1.05
CA GLN A 86 -7.63 20.07 2.05
C GLN A 86 -7.59 19.31 3.38
N LYS A 87 -8.27 18.18 3.47
CA LYS A 87 -8.39 17.41 4.71
C LYS A 87 -7.27 16.38 4.79
N PRO A 88 -6.43 16.41 5.86
CA PRO A 88 -5.40 15.41 6.04
C PRO A 88 -5.97 14.00 6.26
N GLY A 89 -5.34 13.02 5.63
CA GLY A 89 -5.63 11.61 5.85
C GLY A 89 -4.38 10.86 6.28
N HIS A 90 -4.59 9.77 7.00
CA HIS A 90 -3.52 8.91 7.47
C HIS A 90 -4.02 7.47 7.49
N ILE A 91 -3.28 6.58 6.82
CA ILE A 91 -3.53 5.16 6.83
C ILE A 91 -2.29 4.46 7.36
N HIS A 92 -2.50 3.51 8.25
CA HIS A 92 -1.45 2.71 8.85
C HIS A 92 -1.60 1.27 8.38
N GLY A 93 -0.55 0.69 7.84
CA GLY A 93 -0.64 -0.64 7.27
C GLY A 93 0.70 -1.33 7.09
N SER A 94 0.64 -2.50 6.47
CA SER A 94 1.82 -3.27 6.12
C SER A 94 1.62 -3.94 4.77
N THR A 95 2.75 -4.29 4.15
CA THR A 95 2.76 -4.98 2.86
C THR A 95 3.65 -6.20 2.93
N HIS A 96 3.16 -7.30 2.38
CA HIS A 96 3.96 -8.49 2.12
C HIS A 96 4.32 -8.50 0.63
N PHE A 97 5.62 -8.54 0.36
CA PHE A 97 6.15 -8.74 -0.99
C PHE A 97 6.76 -10.13 -1.10
N GLU A 98 6.45 -10.85 -2.16
CA GLU A 98 7.19 -12.05 -2.53
C GLU A 98 8.03 -11.74 -3.77
N LEU A 99 9.26 -12.25 -3.81
CA LEU A 99 10.21 -12.01 -4.88
C LEU A 99 10.55 -13.32 -5.59
N ASN A 100 10.78 -13.23 -6.90
CA ASN A 100 11.33 -14.36 -7.66
C ASN A 100 12.87 -14.37 -7.58
N SER A 101 13.49 -15.36 -8.25
CA SER A 101 14.95 -15.53 -8.24
C SER A 101 15.70 -14.35 -8.89
N ALA A 102 15.02 -13.56 -9.73
CA ALA A 102 15.59 -12.37 -10.32
C ALA A 102 15.46 -11.13 -9.44
N GLY A 103 14.82 -11.26 -8.26
CA GLY A 103 14.60 -10.15 -7.34
C GLY A 103 13.40 -9.28 -7.70
N LEU A 104 12.56 -9.70 -8.63
CA LEU A 104 11.36 -8.96 -9.01
C LEU A 104 10.18 -9.37 -8.12
N ILE A 105 9.31 -8.41 -7.83
CA ILE A 105 8.11 -8.63 -7.02
C ILE A 105 7.12 -9.47 -7.84
N THR A 106 6.72 -10.61 -7.28
CA THR A 106 5.68 -11.48 -7.87
C THR A 106 4.35 -11.35 -7.15
N LEU A 107 4.39 -10.96 -5.87
CA LEU A 107 3.20 -10.67 -5.08
C LEU A 107 3.43 -9.40 -4.28
N HIS A 108 2.44 -8.53 -4.30
CA HIS A 108 2.33 -7.35 -3.44
C HIS A 108 0.96 -7.42 -2.76
N ARG A 109 0.94 -7.67 -1.47
CA ARG A 109 -0.31 -7.73 -0.73
C ARG A 109 -0.30 -6.76 0.43
N ASP A 110 -1.21 -5.79 0.39
CA ASP A 110 -1.39 -4.82 1.46
C ASP A 110 -2.35 -5.34 2.51
N TYR A 111 -2.02 -5.06 3.77
CA TYR A 111 -2.85 -5.36 4.93
C TYR A 111 -3.09 -4.07 5.70
N TRP A 112 -4.30 -3.53 5.60
CA TRP A 112 -4.72 -2.42 6.43
C TRP A 112 -6.23 -2.47 6.60
N ASP A 113 -6.69 -1.89 7.69
CA ASP A 113 -8.10 -1.96 8.06
C ASP A 113 -8.86 -0.79 7.42
N ALA A 114 -9.48 -1.05 6.26
CA ALA A 114 -10.24 -0.04 5.56
C ALA A 114 -11.44 0.46 6.38
N ALA A 115 -12.04 -0.41 7.19
CA ALA A 115 -13.16 0.00 8.05
C ALA A 115 -12.70 1.01 9.10
N GLN A 116 -11.61 0.72 9.80
CA GLN A 116 -11.09 1.61 10.83
C GLN A 116 -10.44 2.87 10.24
N GLU A 117 -9.61 2.70 9.21
CA GLU A 117 -8.78 3.78 8.68
C GLU A 117 -9.55 4.71 7.74
N LEU A 118 -10.63 4.23 7.12
CA LEU A 118 -11.35 4.98 6.11
C LEU A 118 -12.84 5.07 6.39
N TYR A 119 -13.54 3.93 6.46
CA TYR A 119 -15.00 3.90 6.50
C TYR A 119 -15.58 4.45 7.80
N GLU A 120 -14.90 4.25 8.93
CA GLU A 120 -15.33 4.82 10.22
C GLU A 120 -15.31 6.35 10.22
N LYS A 121 -14.58 6.97 9.30
CA LYS A 121 -14.47 8.42 9.16
C LYS A 121 -15.58 9.01 8.30
N ILE A 122 -16.38 8.17 7.65
CA ILE A 122 -17.55 8.59 6.89
C ILE A 122 -18.73 8.71 7.84
N PRO A 123 -19.42 9.88 7.94
CA PRO A 123 -20.60 10.03 8.79
C PRO A 123 -21.63 8.94 8.48
N ALA A 124 -22.42 8.50 9.40
CA ALA A 124 -23.40 7.42 9.30
C ALA A 124 -22.77 6.01 9.14
N LEU A 125 -22.05 5.76 8.06
CA LEU A 125 -21.37 4.48 7.87
C LEU A 125 -20.30 4.26 8.96
N GLY A 126 -19.53 5.29 9.25
CA GLY A 126 -18.52 5.24 10.31
C GLY A 126 -19.13 4.92 11.67
N SER A 127 -20.28 5.50 11.98
CA SER A 127 -20.98 5.22 13.25
C SER A 127 -21.41 3.76 13.35
N LEU A 128 -21.94 3.18 12.24
CA LEU A 128 -22.33 1.79 12.20
C LEU A 128 -21.13 0.86 12.39
N LEU A 129 -20.04 1.13 11.69
CA LEU A 129 -18.84 0.31 11.77
C LEU A 129 -18.20 0.39 13.17
N ARG A 130 -18.17 1.56 13.80
CA ARG A 130 -17.70 1.71 15.18
C ARG A 130 -18.58 0.97 16.17
N PHE A 131 -19.90 0.97 15.95
CA PHE A 131 -20.83 0.21 16.77
C PHE A 131 -20.55 -1.30 16.68
N ILE A 132 -20.39 -1.84 15.47
CA ILE A 132 -20.10 -3.26 15.27
C ILE A 132 -18.77 -3.63 15.92
N ARG A 133 -17.74 -2.81 15.74
CA ARG A 133 -16.42 -3.04 16.32
C ARG A 133 -16.49 -3.09 17.85
N ARG A 134 -17.24 -2.18 18.49
CA ARG A 134 -17.40 -2.18 19.95
C ARG A 134 -18.11 -3.42 20.46
N LYS A 135 -19.07 -3.93 19.69
CA LYS A 135 -19.79 -5.16 20.07
C LYS A 135 -18.90 -6.40 20.04
N LEU A 136 -17.92 -6.42 19.14
CA LEU A 136 -17.03 -7.58 18.96
C LEU A 136 -15.76 -7.47 19.78
N ALA A 137 -15.39 -6.28 20.25
CA ALA A 137 -14.17 -6.08 21.01
C ALA A 137 -14.26 -6.70 22.41
N VAL A 138 -13.13 -7.18 22.92
CA VAL A 138 -12.99 -7.66 24.30
C VAL A 138 -12.57 -6.48 25.16
N HIS A 139 -13.31 -6.24 26.24
CA HIS A 139 -13.09 -5.13 27.16
C HIS A 139 -12.42 -5.59 28.44
#